data_4f7b6c445827614082b26158d477c148
#
_entry.id   4f7b6c445827614082b26158d477c148
#
_cell.length_a   1.000
_cell.length_b   1.000
_cell.length_c   1.000
_cell.angle_alpha   90.00
_cell.angle_beta   90.00
_cell.angle_gamma   90.00
#
_symmetry.space_group_name_H-M   'P 1'
#
loop_
_entity.id
_entity.type
_entity.pdbx_description
1 polymer ?
#
loop_
_entity_poly.entity_id
_entity_poly.type
_entity_poly.pdbx_seq_one_letter_code
_entity_poly.pdbx_strand_id
1 'polypeptide(L)'
;MSFEHIILVYIIPVLIWVAVISITLRLLVKKQAVSATLSWLMIIYLVPLIGVIAYLIFGEIKLGTRRAKAFQLLKPKYTQWLQQLSEKKDLVTHSQDPRYHALFKLVHQRLGIPNIRGNELHILDTPESIIRSIIGDIQQARHSINMVFYIWSNDGLINEVKQALEEAVQRGVKVCLLLDSVGSNAFLKSPICKEMRAKGIEITEALHVNLFRMFFNRIDLRQHRKIIVIDNQISYTGSMNMVDPNFFKQESNVGNWVDVMVRINGPVSPILNSLHAWDWEIETTEELPLLLPNCPLVEIDDNDTHSVQVIASGPAFPDDLIAQSLATAIYAARESIVITSPYFVPSHNIAEALRIAAFRGVDITLILPKRNDSLMVRWASRTFFDDLLEAGVKIYHFEAGLLHTKSILIDNKLALVGTVNMDLRSFLLNFEITIAVEDRNFANEVATLHENYLANSSELNMQEWLNRPFYHRIIERLFFLFSPLL
;
A
#
# COMPACT_ATOMS: atom_id res chain seq x y z
N MET A 1 31.33 -22.88 43.33
CA MET A 1 30.84 -22.30 42.05
C MET A 1 30.31 -20.92 42.36
N SER A 2 30.76 -19.89 41.62
CA SER A 2 30.24 -18.52 41.83
C SER A 2 28.76 -18.46 41.42
N PHE A 3 28.01 -17.57 42.04
CA PHE A 3 26.57 -17.34 41.69
C PHE A 3 26.38 -17.01 40.22
N GLU A 4 27.31 -16.23 39.63
CA GLU A 4 27.34 -15.93 38.20
C GLU A 4 27.49 -17.17 37.33
N HIS A 5 28.31 -18.15 37.73
CA HIS A 5 28.51 -19.40 37.01
C HIS A 5 27.22 -20.26 37.00
N ILE A 6 26.48 -20.30 38.10
CA ILE A 6 25.19 -21.00 38.19
C ILE A 6 24.16 -20.35 37.25
N ILE A 7 24.08 -19.03 37.23
CA ILE A 7 23.17 -18.30 36.34
C ILE A 7 23.50 -18.58 34.86
N LEU A 8 24.76 -18.48 34.47
CA LEU A 8 25.17 -18.57 33.06
C LEU A 8 25.10 -19.99 32.51
N VAL A 9 25.43 -21.00 33.31
CA VAL A 9 25.52 -22.38 32.84
C VAL A 9 24.20 -23.15 32.99
N TYR A 10 23.38 -22.82 33.98
CA TYR A 10 22.15 -23.59 34.27
C TYR A 10 20.88 -22.77 34.04
N ILE A 11 20.79 -21.57 34.56
CA ILE A 11 19.53 -20.81 34.55
C ILE A 11 19.22 -20.28 33.15
N ILE A 12 20.18 -19.64 32.48
CA ILE A 12 19.99 -19.07 31.15
C ILE A 12 19.63 -20.13 30.10
N PRO A 13 20.33 -21.28 29.99
CA PRO A 13 19.93 -22.34 29.05
C PRO A 13 18.54 -22.89 29.33
N VAL A 14 18.17 -23.09 30.59
CA VAL A 14 16.82 -23.56 30.95
C VAL A 14 15.77 -22.53 30.49
N LEU A 15 15.97 -21.24 30.74
CA LEU A 15 15.04 -20.20 30.31
C LEU A 15 14.91 -20.14 28.78
N ILE A 16 16.01 -20.30 28.05
CA ILE A 16 15.99 -20.35 26.57
C ILE A 16 15.16 -21.54 26.09
N TRP A 17 15.36 -22.74 26.68
CA TRP A 17 14.59 -23.93 26.29
C TRP A 17 13.12 -23.83 26.64
N VAL A 18 12.77 -23.24 27.79
CA VAL A 18 11.38 -22.91 28.12
C VAL A 18 10.75 -21.99 27.11
N ALA A 19 11.48 -20.97 26.67
CA ALA A 19 11.01 -20.07 25.61
C ALA A 19 10.85 -20.79 24.26
N VAL A 20 11.82 -21.64 23.87
CA VAL A 20 11.76 -22.47 22.66
C VAL A 20 10.52 -23.36 22.66
N ILE A 21 10.29 -24.09 23.75
CA ILE A 21 9.12 -24.99 23.89
C ILE A 21 7.82 -24.17 23.82
N SER A 22 7.75 -23.05 24.53
CA SER A 22 6.56 -22.17 24.55
C SER A 22 6.23 -21.63 23.16
N ILE A 23 7.25 -21.17 22.41
CA ILE A 23 7.08 -20.67 21.04
C ILE A 23 6.71 -21.81 20.10
N THR A 24 7.30 -22.99 20.26
CA THR A 24 6.96 -24.17 19.45
C THR A 24 5.49 -24.55 19.62
N LEU A 25 5.00 -24.64 20.85
CA LEU A 25 3.58 -24.92 21.12
C LEU A 25 2.68 -23.83 20.52
N ARG A 26 3.08 -22.57 20.63
CA ARG A 26 2.34 -21.45 20.07
C ARG A 26 2.27 -21.51 18.54
N LEU A 27 3.37 -21.84 17.86
CA LEU A 27 3.44 -22.03 16.41
C LEU A 27 2.54 -23.18 15.94
N LEU A 28 2.47 -24.29 16.68
CA LEU A 28 1.64 -25.46 16.35
C LEU A 28 0.14 -25.19 16.52
N VAL A 29 -0.24 -24.36 17.49
CA VAL A 29 -1.65 -24.01 17.75
C VAL A 29 -2.15 -22.93 16.80
N LYS A 30 -1.26 -22.04 16.35
CA LYS A 30 -1.63 -20.90 15.51
C LYS A 30 -1.78 -21.32 14.05
N LYS A 31 -2.88 -20.93 13.40
CA LYS A 31 -3.08 -21.16 11.96
C LYS A 31 -2.14 -20.27 11.15
N GLN A 32 -1.05 -20.84 10.68
CA GLN A 32 -0.08 -20.20 9.78
C GLN A 32 0.22 -21.14 8.61
N ALA A 33 0.83 -20.60 7.55
CA ALA A 33 1.34 -21.43 6.45
C ALA A 33 2.38 -22.42 6.99
N VAL A 34 2.31 -23.68 6.54
CA VAL A 34 3.24 -24.73 6.97
C VAL A 34 4.70 -24.35 6.73
N SER A 35 4.99 -23.73 5.58
CA SER A 35 6.32 -23.23 5.23
C SER A 35 6.86 -22.22 6.25
N ALA A 36 6.04 -21.25 6.65
CA ALA A 36 6.42 -20.25 7.66
C ALA A 36 6.66 -20.89 9.04
N THR A 37 5.78 -21.82 9.44
CA THR A 37 5.93 -22.56 10.69
C THR A 37 7.23 -23.35 10.72
N LEU A 38 7.53 -24.12 9.65
CA LEU A 38 8.76 -24.90 9.55
C LEU A 38 10.01 -24.00 9.53
N SER A 39 9.97 -22.87 8.82
CA SER A 39 11.09 -21.91 8.80
C SER A 39 11.39 -21.35 10.19
N TRP A 40 10.36 -20.97 10.94
CA TRP A 40 10.53 -20.50 12.31
C TRP A 40 11.07 -21.59 13.25
N LEU A 41 10.52 -22.81 13.18
CA LEU A 41 11.04 -23.93 13.97
C LEU A 41 12.50 -24.18 13.65
N MET A 42 12.88 -24.22 12.38
CA MET A 42 14.26 -24.43 11.96
C MET A 42 15.20 -23.37 12.57
N ILE A 43 14.86 -22.08 12.47
CA ILE A 43 15.69 -20.99 13.02
C ILE A 43 15.79 -21.10 14.55
N ILE A 44 14.67 -21.37 15.24
CA ILE A 44 14.61 -21.45 16.70
C ILE A 44 15.42 -22.64 17.24
N TYR A 45 15.41 -23.78 16.54
CA TYR A 45 16.18 -24.96 16.99
C TYR A 45 17.65 -24.93 16.58
N LEU A 46 18.01 -24.32 15.44
CA LEU A 46 19.42 -24.18 15.02
C LEU A 46 20.18 -23.13 15.84
N VAL A 47 19.56 -22.00 16.14
CA VAL A 47 20.17 -20.89 16.88
C VAL A 47 19.18 -20.37 17.94
N PRO A 48 19.00 -21.10 19.05
CA PRO A 48 17.87 -20.88 19.97
C PRO A 48 17.71 -19.45 20.46
N LEU A 49 18.79 -18.81 20.91
CA LEU A 49 18.73 -17.45 21.46
C LEU A 49 18.34 -16.43 20.37
N ILE A 50 19.00 -16.47 19.22
CA ILE A 50 18.72 -15.55 18.12
C ILE A 50 17.35 -15.84 17.53
N GLY A 51 16.98 -17.12 17.37
CA GLY A 51 15.69 -17.54 16.86
C GLY A 51 14.51 -17.11 17.74
N VAL A 52 14.64 -17.24 19.05
CA VAL A 52 13.64 -16.75 20.01
C VAL A 52 13.48 -15.23 19.90
N ILE A 53 14.59 -14.48 19.91
CA ILE A 53 14.55 -13.01 19.79
C ILE A 53 13.93 -12.60 18.44
N ALA A 54 14.36 -13.19 17.34
CA ALA A 54 13.84 -12.92 16.02
C ALA A 54 12.32 -13.22 15.93
N TYR A 55 11.88 -14.36 16.48
CA TYR A 55 10.46 -14.70 16.51
C TYR A 55 9.63 -13.71 17.35
N LEU A 56 10.13 -13.27 18.49
CA LEU A 56 9.43 -12.29 19.33
C LEU A 56 9.26 -10.94 18.62
N ILE A 57 10.19 -10.56 17.75
CA ILE A 57 10.16 -9.30 17.02
C ILE A 57 9.35 -9.42 15.71
N PHE A 58 9.55 -10.49 14.93
CA PHE A 58 9.04 -10.62 13.56
C PHE A 58 8.04 -11.78 13.36
N GLY A 59 7.94 -12.71 14.28
CA GLY A 59 7.16 -13.95 14.11
C GLY A 59 5.65 -13.75 14.05
N GLU A 60 5.14 -12.65 14.58
CA GLU A 60 3.71 -12.37 14.60
C GLU A 60 3.39 -10.90 14.30
N ILE A 61 2.26 -10.68 13.63
CA ILE A 61 1.73 -9.34 13.43
C ILE A 61 1.10 -8.87 14.75
N LYS A 62 1.77 -7.96 15.44
CA LYS A 62 1.33 -7.39 16.71
C LYS A 62 1.15 -5.88 16.55
N LEU A 63 -0.09 -5.42 16.49
CA LEU A 63 -0.43 -3.98 16.46
C LEU A 63 -0.11 -3.25 17.77
N GLY A 64 0.15 -4.02 18.84
CA GLY A 64 0.22 -3.52 20.19
C GLY A 64 -1.16 -3.39 20.84
N THR A 65 -1.19 -3.54 22.18
CA THR A 65 -2.43 -3.60 22.96
C THR A 65 -3.29 -2.34 22.84
N ARG A 66 -2.65 -1.15 22.79
CA ARG A 66 -3.36 0.15 22.66
C ARG A 66 -4.11 0.24 21.33
N ARG A 67 -3.42 0.01 20.20
CA ARG A 67 -4.04 0.09 18.88
C ARG A 67 -5.08 -0.99 18.66
N ALA A 68 -4.79 -2.24 19.05
CA ALA A 68 -5.74 -3.34 18.96
C ALA A 68 -7.04 -3.04 19.74
N LYS A 69 -6.93 -2.44 20.93
CA LYS A 69 -8.10 -2.03 21.72
C LYS A 69 -8.83 -0.86 21.05
N ALA A 70 -8.13 0.15 20.54
CA ALA A 70 -8.72 1.26 19.82
C ALA A 70 -9.48 0.76 18.58
N PHE A 71 -8.91 -0.15 17.81
CA PHE A 71 -9.58 -0.82 16.69
C PHE A 71 -10.91 -1.46 17.08
N GLN A 72 -10.93 -2.22 18.18
CA GLN A 72 -12.16 -2.85 18.65
C GLN A 72 -13.23 -1.84 19.08
N LEU A 73 -12.82 -0.74 19.70
CA LEU A 73 -13.73 0.31 20.14
C LEU A 73 -14.33 1.12 18.98
N LEU A 74 -13.52 1.40 17.96
CA LEU A 74 -13.95 2.20 16.80
C LEU A 74 -14.78 1.39 15.79
N LYS A 75 -14.54 0.08 15.69
CA LYS A 75 -15.18 -0.80 14.70
C LYS A 75 -16.70 -0.67 14.61
N PRO A 76 -17.49 -0.61 15.73
CA PRO A 76 -18.94 -0.46 15.65
C PRO A 76 -19.37 0.84 14.99
N LYS A 77 -18.73 1.99 15.35
CA LYS A 77 -19.00 3.32 14.77
C LYS A 77 -18.83 3.30 13.24
N TYR A 78 -17.72 2.76 12.77
CA TYR A 78 -17.42 2.68 11.34
C TYR A 78 -18.32 1.67 10.61
N THR A 79 -18.62 0.54 11.24
CA THR A 79 -19.55 -0.45 10.65
C THR A 79 -20.95 0.16 10.48
N GLN A 80 -21.44 0.90 11.46
CA GLN A 80 -22.73 1.59 11.37
C GLN A 80 -22.73 2.64 10.26
N TRP A 81 -21.66 3.41 10.15
CA TRP A 81 -21.52 4.41 9.08
C TRP A 81 -21.52 3.76 7.69
N LEU A 82 -20.79 2.63 7.50
CA LEU A 82 -20.77 1.87 6.25
C LEU A 82 -22.14 1.26 5.92
N GLN A 83 -22.91 0.84 6.92
CA GLN A 83 -24.28 0.38 6.73
C GLN A 83 -25.19 1.51 6.22
N GLN A 84 -25.12 2.69 6.85
CA GLN A 84 -25.86 3.88 6.39
C GLN A 84 -25.47 4.29 4.96
N LEU A 85 -24.18 4.19 4.61
CA LEU A 85 -23.71 4.43 3.25
C LEU A 85 -24.29 3.42 2.27
N SER A 86 -24.33 2.14 2.64
CA SER A 86 -24.88 1.06 1.79
C SER A 86 -26.38 1.18 1.55
N GLU A 87 -27.09 1.91 2.38
CA GLU A 87 -28.53 2.22 2.20
C GLU A 87 -28.79 3.35 1.20
N LYS A 88 -27.76 4.11 0.80
CA LYS A 88 -27.84 5.18 -0.20
C LYS A 88 -27.92 4.60 -1.62
N LYS A 89 -29.13 4.18 -2.03
CA LYS A 89 -29.39 3.52 -3.32
C LYS A 89 -29.07 4.38 -4.54
N ASP A 90 -29.04 5.69 -4.38
CA ASP A 90 -28.66 6.66 -5.39
C ASP A 90 -27.13 6.68 -5.64
N LEU A 91 -26.35 6.30 -4.67
CA LEU A 91 -24.87 6.28 -4.74
C LEU A 91 -24.31 4.88 -4.99
N VAL A 92 -24.90 3.86 -4.36
CA VAL A 92 -24.40 2.47 -4.44
C VAL A 92 -24.76 1.87 -5.79
N THR A 93 -23.76 1.32 -6.46
CA THR A 93 -23.93 0.65 -7.75
C THR A 93 -23.32 -0.77 -7.72
N HIS A 94 -23.62 -1.52 -8.76
CA HIS A 94 -23.05 -2.86 -8.96
C HIS A 94 -22.16 -2.85 -10.21
N SER A 95 -21.20 -3.74 -10.26
CA SER A 95 -20.39 -3.95 -11.45
C SER A 95 -21.31 -4.22 -12.66
N GLN A 96 -21.01 -3.62 -13.80
CA GLN A 96 -21.77 -3.82 -15.04
C GLN A 96 -21.33 -5.09 -15.77
N ASP A 97 -20.04 -5.44 -15.67
CA ASP A 97 -19.51 -6.67 -16.27
C ASP A 97 -19.56 -7.83 -15.26
N PRO A 98 -20.32 -8.92 -15.58
CA PRO A 98 -20.46 -10.07 -14.68
C PRO A 98 -19.12 -10.69 -14.23
N ARG A 99 -18.05 -10.50 -15.02
CA ARG A 99 -16.72 -11.01 -14.71
C ARG A 99 -16.13 -10.38 -13.44
N TYR A 100 -16.43 -9.12 -13.19
CA TYR A 100 -15.88 -8.38 -12.05
C TYR A 100 -16.80 -8.40 -10.82
N HIS A 101 -18.02 -8.92 -10.93
CA HIS A 101 -18.96 -9.05 -9.80
C HIS A 101 -18.32 -9.72 -8.57
N ALA A 102 -17.50 -10.76 -8.82
CA ALA A 102 -16.86 -11.50 -7.73
C ALA A 102 -15.88 -10.63 -6.93
N LEU A 103 -15.13 -9.76 -7.60
CA LEU A 103 -14.21 -8.81 -6.97
C LEU A 103 -14.97 -7.81 -6.09
N PHE A 104 -15.93 -7.08 -6.69
CA PHE A 104 -16.68 -6.04 -5.99
C PHE A 104 -17.49 -6.61 -4.82
N LYS A 105 -18.07 -7.81 -5.00
CA LYS A 105 -18.79 -8.51 -3.94
C LYS A 105 -17.85 -8.97 -2.81
N LEU A 106 -16.68 -9.50 -3.13
CA LEU A 106 -15.67 -9.90 -2.15
C LEU A 106 -15.28 -8.72 -1.25
N VAL A 107 -14.95 -7.59 -1.84
CA VAL A 107 -14.55 -6.38 -1.11
C VAL A 107 -15.70 -5.88 -0.23
N HIS A 108 -16.92 -5.79 -0.79
CA HIS A 108 -18.09 -5.35 -0.03
C HIS A 108 -18.38 -6.29 1.15
N GLN A 109 -18.34 -7.61 0.95
CA GLN A 109 -18.60 -8.58 2.03
C GLN A 109 -17.52 -8.56 3.13
N ARG A 110 -16.27 -8.30 2.76
CA ARG A 110 -15.16 -8.35 3.71
C ARG A 110 -14.90 -7.01 4.42
N LEU A 111 -15.11 -5.88 3.74
CA LEU A 111 -14.89 -4.53 4.28
C LEU A 111 -16.19 -3.78 4.63
N GLY A 112 -17.31 -4.14 4.03
CA GLY A 112 -18.54 -3.35 4.09
C GLY A 112 -18.50 -2.13 3.16
N ILE A 113 -17.44 -1.89 2.39
CA ILE A 113 -17.33 -0.74 1.48
C ILE A 113 -18.03 -1.07 0.16
N PRO A 114 -19.11 -0.38 -0.20
CA PRO A 114 -19.81 -0.59 -1.46
C PRO A 114 -19.07 0.05 -2.63
N ASN A 115 -19.44 -0.32 -3.86
CA ASN A 115 -19.06 0.39 -5.07
C ASN A 115 -19.91 1.66 -5.20
N ILE A 116 -19.30 2.81 -5.44
CA ILE A 116 -19.94 4.14 -5.42
C ILE A 116 -19.83 4.79 -6.79
N ARG A 117 -20.96 5.18 -7.36
CA ARG A 117 -21.04 6.00 -8.58
C ARG A 117 -21.09 7.50 -8.28
N GLY A 118 -21.07 8.32 -9.30
CA GLY A 118 -21.19 9.78 -9.18
C GLY A 118 -19.85 10.46 -8.97
N ASN A 119 -18.76 9.82 -9.35
CA ASN A 119 -17.42 10.37 -9.25
C ASN A 119 -16.90 10.79 -10.61
N GLU A 120 -16.03 11.79 -10.61
CA GLU A 120 -15.16 12.19 -11.72
C GLU A 120 -13.72 11.91 -11.32
N LEU A 121 -12.98 11.16 -12.15
CA LEU A 121 -11.60 10.78 -11.91
C LEU A 121 -10.70 11.31 -13.01
N HIS A 122 -9.54 11.83 -12.61
CA HIS A 122 -8.47 12.24 -13.53
C HIS A 122 -7.14 11.66 -13.09
N ILE A 123 -6.41 11.09 -14.03
CA ILE A 123 -5.03 10.64 -13.83
C ILE A 123 -4.09 11.83 -13.93
N LEU A 124 -3.21 11.95 -12.96
CA LEU A 124 -2.11 12.90 -12.92
C LEU A 124 -0.81 12.11 -12.88
N ASP A 125 0.04 12.25 -13.89
CA ASP A 125 1.20 11.37 -14.16
C ASP A 125 2.55 12.07 -14.11
N THR A 126 2.56 13.39 -13.85
CA THR A 126 3.80 14.15 -13.66
C THR A 126 3.84 14.81 -12.29
N PRO A 127 5.01 14.92 -11.65
CA PRO A 127 5.12 15.58 -10.35
C PRO A 127 4.58 17.01 -10.36
N GLU A 128 4.83 17.75 -11.43
CA GLU A 128 4.32 19.12 -11.59
C GLU A 128 2.79 19.15 -11.64
N SER A 129 2.14 18.31 -12.48
CA SER A 129 0.69 18.27 -12.61
C SER A 129 0.02 17.85 -11.31
N ILE A 130 0.60 16.86 -10.60
CA ILE A 130 0.11 16.38 -9.31
C ILE A 130 0.15 17.52 -8.27
N ILE A 131 1.31 18.14 -8.09
CA ILE A 131 1.50 19.15 -7.05
C ILE A 131 0.70 20.42 -7.36
N ARG A 132 0.64 20.88 -8.61
CA ARG A 132 -0.16 22.05 -9.02
C ARG A 132 -1.66 21.81 -8.80
N SER A 133 -2.15 20.60 -9.12
CA SER A 133 -3.55 20.22 -8.86
C SER A 133 -3.87 20.23 -7.36
N ILE A 134 -3.00 19.63 -6.53
CA ILE A 134 -3.15 19.63 -5.07
C ILE A 134 -3.17 21.05 -4.51
N ILE A 135 -2.23 21.92 -4.94
CA ILE A 135 -2.18 23.32 -4.47
C ILE A 135 -3.46 24.07 -4.86
N GLY A 136 -3.93 23.89 -6.11
CA GLY A 136 -5.16 24.53 -6.58
C GLY A 136 -6.38 24.15 -5.75
N ASP A 137 -6.54 22.88 -5.39
CA ASP A 137 -7.63 22.42 -4.55
C ASP A 137 -7.46 22.86 -3.08
N ILE A 138 -6.25 22.88 -2.53
CA ILE A 138 -5.95 23.44 -1.18
C ILE A 138 -6.32 24.92 -1.11
N GLN A 139 -6.04 25.70 -2.15
CA GLN A 139 -6.37 27.13 -2.20
C GLN A 139 -7.89 27.38 -2.18
N GLN A 140 -8.68 26.43 -2.70
CA GLN A 140 -10.14 26.52 -2.72
C GLN A 140 -10.82 25.92 -1.48
N ALA A 141 -10.06 25.21 -0.63
CA ALA A 141 -10.56 24.58 0.58
C ALA A 141 -11.21 25.60 1.55
N ARG A 142 -12.36 25.21 2.14
CA ARG A 142 -13.18 26.05 3.04
C ARG A 142 -13.32 25.49 4.45
N HIS A 143 -13.24 24.16 4.63
CA HIS A 143 -13.56 23.51 5.90
C HIS A 143 -12.43 22.66 6.44
N SER A 144 -11.93 21.71 5.64
CA SER A 144 -10.97 20.74 6.13
C SER A 144 -10.03 20.21 5.05
N ILE A 145 -8.78 19.92 5.43
CA ILE A 145 -7.79 19.22 4.63
C ILE A 145 -7.22 18.10 5.48
N ASN A 146 -7.42 16.85 5.07
CA ASN A 146 -6.96 15.67 5.77
C ASN A 146 -5.98 14.89 4.88
N MET A 147 -4.77 14.63 5.36
CA MET A 147 -3.71 14.01 4.57
C MET A 147 -3.05 12.86 5.31
N VAL A 148 -2.78 11.76 4.60
CA VAL A 148 -1.96 10.62 5.08
C VAL A 148 -0.83 10.38 4.11
N PHE A 149 0.41 10.32 4.59
CA PHE A 149 1.56 9.99 3.77
C PHE A 149 2.58 9.11 4.49
N TYR A 150 3.23 8.23 3.71
CA TYR A 150 4.36 7.46 4.19
C TYR A 150 5.62 8.34 4.30
N ILE A 151 5.94 9.10 3.24
CA ILE A 151 7.10 10.01 3.23
C ILE A 151 6.63 11.43 2.96
N TRP A 152 7.15 12.36 3.76
CA TRP A 152 7.08 13.79 3.56
C TRP A 152 8.50 14.37 3.57
N SER A 153 8.90 15.08 2.49
CA SER A 153 10.15 15.83 2.41
C SER A 153 9.86 17.22 1.87
N ASN A 154 10.28 18.24 2.61
CA ASN A 154 9.91 19.63 2.31
C ASN A 154 10.97 20.31 1.42
N ASP A 155 11.17 19.72 0.23
CA ASP A 155 12.10 20.23 -0.79
C ASP A 155 11.35 20.56 -2.07
N GLY A 156 11.92 21.40 -2.91
CA GLY A 156 11.38 21.74 -4.23
C GLY A 156 9.92 22.22 -4.18
N LEU A 157 9.07 21.63 -5.03
CA LEU A 157 7.65 21.94 -5.14
C LEU A 157 6.85 21.72 -3.84
N ILE A 158 7.34 20.88 -2.93
CA ILE A 158 6.62 20.61 -1.67
C ILE A 158 6.65 21.82 -0.73
N ASN A 159 7.60 22.74 -0.88
CA ASN A 159 7.56 24.02 -0.18
C ASN A 159 6.32 24.86 -0.54
N GLU A 160 5.86 24.78 -1.78
CA GLU A 160 4.65 25.47 -2.22
C GLU A 160 3.38 24.83 -1.62
N VAL A 161 3.35 23.49 -1.50
CA VAL A 161 2.28 22.78 -0.76
C VAL A 161 2.23 23.23 0.70
N LYS A 162 3.40 23.29 1.38
CA LYS A 162 3.50 23.80 2.75
C LYS A 162 2.89 25.20 2.86
N GLN A 163 3.27 26.11 1.97
CA GLN A 163 2.74 27.47 1.96
C GLN A 163 1.22 27.48 1.77
N ALA A 164 0.70 26.73 0.81
CA ALA A 164 -0.74 26.64 0.57
C ALA A 164 -1.53 26.11 1.79
N LEU A 165 -0.98 25.12 2.51
CA LEU A 165 -1.56 24.61 3.76
C LEU A 165 -1.57 25.68 4.87
N GLU A 166 -0.48 26.43 5.02
CA GLU A 166 -0.39 27.53 5.99
C GLU A 166 -1.41 28.63 5.69
N GLU A 167 -1.56 29.00 4.41
CA GLU A 167 -2.59 29.95 3.96
C GLU A 167 -4.02 29.41 4.19
N ALA A 168 -4.24 28.11 4.02
CA ALA A 168 -5.53 27.46 4.31
C ALA A 168 -5.88 27.59 5.80
N VAL A 169 -4.92 27.35 6.71
CA VAL A 169 -5.14 27.56 8.15
C VAL A 169 -5.47 29.01 8.47
N GLN A 170 -4.81 29.98 7.82
CA GLN A 170 -5.12 31.42 8.00
C GLN A 170 -6.55 31.76 7.55
N ARG A 171 -7.09 31.01 6.57
CA ARG A 171 -8.52 31.14 6.16
C ARG A 171 -9.48 30.44 7.11
N GLY A 172 -9.00 29.76 8.16
CA GLY A 172 -9.81 29.02 9.12
C GLY A 172 -10.07 27.54 8.74
N VAL A 173 -9.36 27.00 7.75
CA VAL A 173 -9.48 25.59 7.35
C VAL A 173 -8.75 24.70 8.36
N LYS A 174 -9.40 23.64 8.84
CA LYS A 174 -8.75 22.63 9.70
C LYS A 174 -7.85 21.76 8.84
N VAL A 175 -6.56 21.67 9.19
CA VAL A 175 -5.55 20.87 8.46
C VAL A 175 -4.96 19.80 9.35
N CYS A 176 -5.17 18.52 9.00
CA CYS A 176 -4.68 17.36 9.74
C CYS A 176 -3.76 16.50 8.86
N LEU A 177 -2.49 16.37 9.25
CA LEU A 177 -1.48 15.54 8.58
C LEU A 177 -1.13 14.34 9.44
N LEU A 178 -1.32 13.13 8.92
CA LEU A 178 -0.90 11.87 9.54
C LEU A 178 0.28 11.28 8.76
N LEU A 179 1.44 11.22 9.38
CA LEU A 179 2.70 10.85 8.73
C LEU A 179 3.32 9.61 9.38
N ASP A 180 3.80 8.67 8.57
CA ASP A 180 4.51 7.47 9.08
C ASP A 180 5.76 7.86 9.86
N SER A 181 5.96 7.23 11.01
CA SER A 181 7.04 7.55 11.96
C SER A 181 8.44 7.31 11.40
N VAL A 182 8.58 6.35 10.49
CA VAL A 182 9.88 5.97 9.91
C VAL A 182 10.09 6.65 8.57
N GLY A 183 9.10 6.57 7.69
CA GLY A 183 9.18 7.17 6.36
C GLY A 183 9.34 8.69 6.41
N SER A 184 8.66 9.36 7.33
CA SER A 184 8.72 10.82 7.51
C SER A 184 9.59 11.27 8.70
N ASN A 185 10.44 10.39 9.27
CA ASN A 185 11.21 10.69 10.47
C ASN A 185 12.08 11.95 10.37
N ALA A 186 12.73 12.16 9.23
CA ALA A 186 13.58 13.35 9.00
C ALA A 186 12.74 14.63 9.06
N PHE A 187 11.57 14.64 8.39
CA PHE A 187 10.66 15.77 8.41
C PHE A 187 10.06 16.00 9.81
N LEU A 188 9.57 14.96 10.47
CA LEU A 188 8.94 15.05 11.80
C LEU A 188 9.86 15.67 12.85
N LYS A 189 11.18 15.47 12.72
CA LYS A 189 12.21 16.04 13.59
C LYS A 189 12.71 17.42 13.14
N SER A 190 12.31 17.88 11.96
CA SER A 190 12.83 19.12 11.36
C SER A 190 12.27 20.38 12.03
N PRO A 191 12.99 21.53 11.93
CA PRO A 191 12.47 22.83 12.31
C PRO A 191 11.20 23.22 11.52
N ILE A 192 11.10 22.79 10.26
CA ILE A 192 9.96 23.09 9.37
C ILE A 192 8.68 22.47 9.93
N CYS A 193 8.72 21.23 10.41
CA CYS A 193 7.57 20.58 11.03
C CYS A 193 7.11 21.33 12.28
N LYS A 194 8.05 21.85 13.09
CA LYS A 194 7.73 22.68 14.27
C LYS A 194 7.09 24.01 13.88
N GLU A 195 7.57 24.64 12.81
CA GLU A 195 7.00 25.86 12.26
C GLU A 195 5.57 25.66 11.79
N MET A 196 5.32 24.59 11.00
CA MET A 196 3.98 24.26 10.52
C MET A 196 3.00 24.02 11.67
N ARG A 197 3.42 23.29 12.73
CA ARG A 197 2.61 23.12 13.94
C ARG A 197 2.33 24.44 14.65
N ALA A 198 3.32 25.32 14.75
CA ALA A 198 3.14 26.63 15.37
C ALA A 198 2.16 27.53 14.60
N LYS A 199 2.02 27.31 13.28
CA LYS A 199 1.03 27.96 12.43
C LYS A 199 -0.35 27.35 12.47
N GLY A 200 -0.58 26.29 13.26
CA GLY A 200 -1.89 25.67 13.48
C GLY A 200 -2.18 24.44 12.63
N ILE A 201 -1.19 23.90 11.91
CA ILE A 201 -1.35 22.61 11.21
C ILE A 201 -1.19 21.49 12.23
N GLU A 202 -2.20 20.63 12.34
CA GLU A 202 -2.17 19.44 13.20
C GLU A 202 -1.36 18.34 12.52
N ILE A 203 -0.17 18.00 13.06
CA ILE A 203 0.70 16.97 12.49
C ILE A 203 0.88 15.87 13.52
N THR A 204 0.44 14.66 13.17
CA THR A 204 0.50 13.46 14.01
C THR A 204 1.37 12.39 13.39
N GLU A 205 2.10 11.68 14.24
CA GLU A 205 2.96 10.55 13.87
C GLU A 205 2.16 9.24 13.93
N ALA A 206 2.09 8.53 12.80
CA ALA A 206 1.50 7.21 12.73
C ALA A 206 2.51 6.12 13.04
N LEU A 207 2.07 5.05 13.72
CA LEU A 207 2.85 3.85 13.99
C LEU A 207 4.20 4.13 14.67
N HIS A 208 4.18 5.00 15.69
CA HIS A 208 5.38 5.38 16.44
C HIS A 208 6.22 4.16 16.86
N VAL A 209 7.48 4.15 16.44
CA VAL A 209 8.44 3.08 16.73
C VAL A 209 9.13 3.36 18.06
N ASN A 210 8.92 2.48 19.03
CA ASN A 210 9.60 2.50 20.31
C ASN A 210 10.40 1.20 20.50
N LEU A 211 11.71 1.28 20.48
CA LEU A 211 12.62 0.14 20.59
C LEU A 211 12.44 -0.65 21.91
N PHE A 212 12.05 0.02 23.02
CA PHE A 212 11.76 -0.65 24.28
C PHE A 212 10.49 -1.52 24.23
N ARG A 213 9.59 -1.28 23.27
CA ARG A 213 8.35 -2.02 23.08
C ARG A 213 8.40 -3.00 21.89
N MET A 214 9.57 -3.19 21.26
CA MET A 214 9.72 -4.05 20.08
C MET A 214 9.29 -5.51 20.30
N PHE A 215 9.34 -6.01 21.52
CA PHE A 215 8.85 -7.35 21.86
C PHE A 215 7.32 -7.45 21.99
N PHE A 216 6.65 -6.32 22.15
CA PHE A 216 5.18 -6.24 22.30
C PHE A 216 4.49 -5.69 21.06
N ASN A 217 5.17 -4.88 20.28
CA ASN A 217 4.65 -4.25 19.07
C ASN A 217 5.58 -4.57 17.91
N ARG A 218 5.02 -4.95 16.79
CA ARG A 218 5.81 -5.13 15.57
C ARG A 218 6.28 -3.77 15.06
N ILE A 219 7.59 -3.60 14.87
CA ILE A 219 8.21 -2.29 14.56
C ILE A 219 8.31 -1.99 13.07
N ASP A 220 8.04 -2.98 12.21
CA ASP A 220 8.12 -2.90 10.75
C ASP A 220 6.78 -2.65 10.05
N LEU A 221 5.70 -2.46 10.80
CA LEU A 221 4.43 -1.98 10.25
C LEU A 221 4.59 -0.54 9.74
N ARG A 222 3.95 -0.22 8.59
CA ARG A 222 4.04 1.11 7.99
C ARG A 222 2.68 1.65 7.58
N GLN A 223 2.49 2.95 7.79
CA GLN A 223 1.37 3.68 7.20
C GLN A 223 1.75 4.06 5.77
N HIS A 224 1.39 3.19 4.83
CA HIS A 224 1.80 3.34 3.44
C HIS A 224 0.71 3.96 2.54
N ARG A 225 -0.44 4.31 3.10
CA ARG A 225 -1.51 5.04 2.40
C ARG A 225 -1.01 6.41 1.97
N LYS A 226 -1.50 6.87 0.82
CA LYS A 226 -1.35 8.22 0.33
C LYS A 226 -2.76 8.70 0.02
N ILE A 227 -3.26 9.53 0.90
CA ILE A 227 -4.63 10.06 0.85
C ILE A 227 -4.58 11.55 1.09
N ILE A 228 -5.27 12.31 0.27
CA ILE A 228 -5.63 13.70 0.54
C ILE A 228 -7.14 13.79 0.42
N VAL A 229 -7.80 14.43 1.37
CA VAL A 229 -9.23 14.74 1.27
C VAL A 229 -9.45 16.19 1.63
N ILE A 230 -10.12 16.93 0.74
CA ILE A 230 -10.41 18.34 0.87
C ILE A 230 -11.93 18.50 0.91
N ASP A 231 -12.42 19.14 1.97
CA ASP A 231 -13.83 19.44 2.19
C ASP A 231 -14.78 18.24 2.03
N ASN A 232 -14.27 17.02 2.22
CA ASN A 232 -15.02 15.78 2.08
C ASN A 232 -15.64 15.57 0.67
N GLN A 233 -15.14 16.27 -0.34
CA GLN A 233 -15.63 16.26 -1.72
C GLN A 233 -14.54 15.90 -2.72
N ILE A 234 -13.36 16.51 -2.60
CA ILE A 234 -12.21 16.24 -3.48
C ILE A 234 -11.25 15.35 -2.72
N SER A 235 -10.71 14.36 -3.42
CA SER A 235 -9.70 13.50 -2.83
C SER A 235 -8.63 13.10 -3.85
N TYR A 236 -7.47 12.69 -3.32
CA TYR A 236 -6.37 12.14 -4.10
C TYR A 236 -5.90 10.84 -3.46
N THR A 237 -5.61 9.85 -4.30
CA THR A 237 -4.89 8.65 -3.92
C THR A 237 -4.05 8.14 -5.08
N GLY A 238 -3.01 7.38 -4.80
CA GLY A 238 -2.10 6.88 -5.82
C GLY A 238 -0.77 6.46 -5.23
N SER A 239 0.30 6.55 -6.02
CA SER A 239 1.61 6.04 -5.64
C SER A 239 2.57 7.10 -5.06
N MET A 240 2.36 8.39 -5.38
CA MET A 240 3.27 9.48 -5.04
C MET A 240 3.27 9.78 -3.54
N ASN A 241 4.46 9.82 -2.95
CA ASN A 241 4.66 10.43 -1.64
C ASN A 241 4.72 11.96 -1.75
N MET A 242 4.64 12.66 -0.63
CA MET A 242 4.78 14.11 -0.61
C MET A 242 6.27 14.50 -0.67
N VAL A 243 6.86 14.27 -1.83
CA VAL A 243 8.26 14.54 -2.16
C VAL A 243 8.39 15.09 -3.58
N ASP A 244 9.37 15.94 -3.82
CA ASP A 244 9.76 16.34 -5.16
C ASP A 244 10.83 15.37 -5.68
N PRO A 245 10.57 14.59 -6.75
CA PRO A 245 11.52 13.62 -7.27
C PRO A 245 12.86 14.20 -7.71
N ASN A 246 12.92 15.50 -8.01
CA ASN A 246 14.16 16.15 -8.41
C ASN A 246 15.13 16.37 -7.25
N PHE A 247 14.65 16.27 -6.01
CA PHE A 247 15.44 16.47 -4.79
C PHE A 247 15.50 15.22 -3.91
N PHE A 248 14.56 14.30 -4.07
CA PHE A 248 14.44 13.15 -3.17
C PHE A 248 15.32 11.98 -3.63
N LYS A 249 16.16 11.45 -2.70
CA LYS A 249 17.00 10.23 -2.89
C LYS A 249 17.84 10.20 -4.18
N GLN A 250 18.35 11.34 -4.61
CA GLN A 250 19.19 11.42 -5.82
C GLN A 250 20.46 10.57 -5.72
N GLU A 251 20.99 10.38 -4.50
CA GLU A 251 22.15 9.53 -4.20
C GLU A 251 21.94 8.05 -4.50
N SER A 252 20.72 7.58 -4.64
CA SER A 252 20.41 6.17 -4.96
C SER A 252 20.76 5.77 -6.40
N ASN A 253 21.01 6.73 -7.29
CA ASN A 253 21.35 6.55 -8.71
C ASN A 253 20.35 5.69 -9.50
N VAL A 254 19.07 5.72 -9.11
CA VAL A 254 17.97 5.03 -9.82
C VAL A 254 17.20 5.96 -10.78
N GLY A 255 17.55 7.24 -10.79
CA GLY A 255 16.81 8.30 -11.49
C GLY A 255 15.61 8.81 -10.67
N ASN A 256 14.87 9.74 -11.26
CA ASN A 256 13.68 10.30 -10.62
C ASN A 256 12.60 9.24 -10.43
N TRP A 257 11.83 9.38 -9.36
CA TRP A 257 10.66 8.55 -9.12
C TRP A 257 9.54 8.94 -10.08
N VAL A 258 8.94 7.94 -10.72
CA VAL A 258 7.82 8.10 -11.64
C VAL A 258 6.57 7.55 -10.97
N ASP A 259 5.70 8.45 -10.58
CA ASP A 259 4.52 8.18 -9.80
C ASP A 259 3.24 8.62 -10.51
N VAL A 260 2.10 8.17 -10.02
CA VAL A 260 0.77 8.57 -10.45
C VAL A 260 -0.09 8.93 -9.25
N MET A 261 -0.96 9.93 -9.42
CA MET A 261 -2.06 10.21 -8.50
C MET A 261 -3.37 10.27 -9.29
N VAL A 262 -4.44 9.84 -8.67
CA VAL A 262 -5.80 10.01 -9.16
C VAL A 262 -6.47 11.09 -8.34
N ARG A 263 -6.86 12.18 -9.00
CA ARG A 263 -7.75 13.20 -8.43
C ARG A 263 -9.18 12.73 -8.59
N ILE A 264 -9.93 12.76 -7.52
CA ILE A 264 -11.32 12.29 -7.46
C ILE A 264 -12.19 13.42 -6.95
N ASN A 265 -13.24 13.76 -7.69
CA ASN A 265 -14.29 14.67 -7.25
C ASN A 265 -15.59 13.88 -7.16
N GLY A 266 -16.15 13.73 -5.95
CA GLY A 266 -17.40 12.99 -5.81
C GLY A 266 -17.58 12.22 -4.50
N PRO A 267 -18.65 11.40 -4.44
CA PRO A 267 -19.11 10.76 -3.21
C PRO A 267 -18.19 9.64 -2.66
N VAL A 268 -17.14 9.24 -3.35
CA VAL A 268 -16.13 8.32 -2.78
C VAL A 268 -15.18 9.04 -1.81
N SER A 269 -15.04 10.37 -1.90
CA SER A 269 -14.13 11.15 -1.04
C SER A 269 -14.43 11.00 0.46
N PRO A 270 -15.69 10.97 0.93
CA PRO A 270 -16.02 10.62 2.31
C PRO A 270 -15.53 9.24 2.76
N ILE A 271 -15.43 8.26 1.86
CA ILE A 271 -14.90 6.93 2.22
C ILE A 271 -13.41 7.05 2.48
N LEU A 272 -12.67 7.77 1.62
CA LEU A 272 -11.24 8.03 1.83
C LEU A 272 -11.01 8.83 3.12
N ASN A 273 -11.91 9.81 3.41
CA ASN A 273 -11.89 10.56 4.66
C ASN A 273 -12.14 9.69 5.88
N SER A 274 -13.03 8.71 5.79
CA SER A 274 -13.28 7.77 6.88
C SER A 274 -12.06 6.93 7.24
N LEU A 275 -11.23 6.57 6.25
CA LEU A 275 -9.97 5.86 6.48
C LEU A 275 -8.92 6.77 7.15
N HIS A 276 -8.83 8.05 6.75
CA HIS A 276 -8.02 9.03 7.46
C HIS A 276 -8.48 9.19 8.91
N ALA A 277 -9.79 9.41 9.12
CA ALA A 277 -10.37 9.59 10.44
C ALA A 277 -10.11 8.36 11.35
N TRP A 278 -10.27 7.15 10.80
CA TRP A 278 -9.94 5.91 11.50
C TRP A 278 -8.49 5.87 11.98
N ASP A 279 -7.56 6.14 11.07
CA ASP A 279 -6.12 6.13 11.38
C ASP A 279 -5.77 7.25 12.37
N TRP A 280 -6.38 8.43 12.24
CA TRP A 280 -6.22 9.58 13.14
C TRP A 280 -6.71 9.29 14.56
N GLU A 281 -7.95 8.78 14.69
CA GLU A 281 -8.54 8.46 16.00
C GLU A 281 -7.75 7.39 16.76
N ILE A 282 -7.11 6.44 16.07
CA ILE A 282 -6.25 5.42 16.69
C ILE A 282 -4.98 6.05 17.29
N GLU A 283 -4.39 7.03 16.61
CA GLU A 283 -3.12 7.60 17.05
C GLU A 283 -3.32 8.76 18.06
N THR A 284 -4.36 9.58 17.90
CA THR A 284 -4.61 10.77 18.72
C THR A 284 -5.63 10.56 19.83
N THR A 285 -6.59 9.65 19.68
CA THR A 285 -7.82 9.52 20.47
C THR A 285 -8.82 10.68 20.26
N GLU A 286 -8.55 11.60 19.35
CA GLU A 286 -9.45 12.68 18.96
C GLU A 286 -10.43 12.17 17.91
N GLU A 287 -11.72 12.32 18.16
CA GLU A 287 -12.74 11.91 17.21
C GLU A 287 -12.87 12.91 16.05
N LEU A 288 -12.85 12.37 14.83
CA LEU A 288 -13.20 13.14 13.63
C LEU A 288 -14.60 12.80 13.16
N PRO A 289 -15.35 13.77 12.60
CA PRO A 289 -16.70 13.53 12.13
C PRO A 289 -16.70 12.61 10.91
N LEU A 290 -17.54 11.56 10.94
CA LEU A 290 -17.82 10.70 9.81
C LEU A 290 -19.05 11.25 9.08
N LEU A 291 -18.83 11.98 8.01
CA LEU A 291 -19.88 12.55 7.21
C LEU A 291 -20.24 11.58 6.07
N LEU A 292 -21.54 11.33 5.88
CA LEU A 292 -22.02 10.64 4.69
C LEU A 292 -21.86 11.55 3.47
N PRO A 293 -21.70 10.97 2.26
CA PRO A 293 -21.70 11.75 1.04
C PRO A 293 -22.94 12.63 0.93
N ASN A 294 -22.73 13.92 0.74
CA ASN A 294 -23.77 14.93 0.57
C ASN A 294 -23.41 15.87 -0.59
N CYS A 295 -22.75 15.34 -1.60
CA CYS A 295 -22.46 16.05 -2.83
C CYS A 295 -23.38 15.53 -3.95
N PRO A 296 -23.74 16.37 -4.94
CA PRO A 296 -24.43 15.90 -6.13
C PRO A 296 -23.56 14.88 -6.86
N LEU A 297 -24.21 13.98 -7.58
CA LEU A 297 -23.48 13.08 -8.50
C LEU A 297 -22.80 13.93 -9.55
N VAL A 298 -21.54 13.64 -9.81
CA VAL A 298 -20.81 14.25 -10.93
C VAL A 298 -21.11 13.42 -12.17
N GLU A 299 -21.76 14.04 -13.15
CA GLU A 299 -22.04 13.45 -14.47
C GLU A 299 -20.89 13.87 -15.41
N ILE A 300 -20.28 12.91 -16.09
CA ILE A 300 -19.13 13.15 -16.98
C ILE A 300 -19.63 13.36 -18.41
N ASP A 301 -20.55 12.46 -18.85
CA ASP A 301 -21.24 12.48 -20.13
C ASP A 301 -22.65 11.91 -19.94
N ASP A 302 -23.66 12.39 -20.63
CA ASP A 302 -25.06 11.92 -20.73
C ASP A 302 -25.51 10.84 -19.71
N ASN A 303 -25.35 11.12 -18.41
CA ASN A 303 -25.56 10.25 -17.23
C ASN A 303 -24.45 9.20 -16.95
N ASP A 304 -23.27 9.33 -17.52
CA ASP A 304 -22.14 8.49 -17.14
C ASP A 304 -21.41 9.05 -15.89
N THR A 305 -20.88 8.16 -15.07
CA THR A 305 -20.10 8.49 -13.87
C THR A 305 -19.09 7.38 -13.60
N HIS A 306 -17.90 7.73 -13.12
CA HIS A 306 -16.96 6.72 -12.71
C HIS A 306 -17.45 6.01 -11.44
N SER A 307 -17.54 4.67 -11.52
CA SER A 307 -17.86 3.81 -10.37
C SER A 307 -16.58 3.37 -9.68
N VAL A 308 -16.48 3.64 -8.37
CA VAL A 308 -15.26 3.44 -7.58
C VAL A 308 -15.55 2.57 -6.37
N GLN A 309 -14.77 1.51 -6.18
CA GLN A 309 -14.71 0.79 -4.91
C GLN A 309 -13.33 0.96 -4.26
N VAL A 310 -13.33 1.36 -3.00
CA VAL A 310 -12.12 1.50 -2.20
C VAL A 310 -11.77 0.17 -1.53
N ILE A 311 -10.55 -0.28 -1.73
CA ILE A 311 -9.97 -1.49 -1.12
C ILE A 311 -8.91 -1.04 -0.13
N ALA A 312 -9.27 -1.01 1.15
CA ALA A 312 -8.33 -0.73 2.23
C ALA A 312 -7.79 -2.04 2.81
N SER A 313 -6.49 -2.10 3.05
CA SER A 313 -5.84 -3.26 3.66
C SER A 313 -4.86 -2.85 4.74
N GLY A 314 -4.39 -3.84 5.50
CA GLY A 314 -3.40 -3.68 6.55
C GLY A 314 -3.70 -4.51 7.79
N PRO A 315 -2.78 -4.51 8.76
CA PRO A 315 -2.97 -5.21 10.03
C PRO A 315 -4.23 -4.72 10.75
N ALA A 316 -5.13 -5.64 11.11
CA ALA A 316 -6.47 -5.44 11.67
C ALA A 316 -7.60 -5.20 10.64
N PHE A 317 -7.32 -5.07 9.36
CA PHE A 317 -8.27 -5.31 8.30
C PHE A 317 -8.41 -6.83 8.04
N PRO A 318 -9.41 -7.28 7.27
CA PRO A 318 -9.54 -8.72 6.97
C PRO A 318 -8.25 -9.29 6.35
N ASP A 319 -7.77 -10.40 6.93
CA ASP A 319 -6.54 -11.05 6.48
C ASP A 319 -6.57 -11.37 4.99
N ASP A 320 -5.44 -11.19 4.31
CA ASP A 320 -5.21 -11.50 2.90
C ASP A 320 -6.17 -10.81 1.90
N LEU A 321 -6.97 -9.83 2.32
CA LEU A 321 -8.01 -9.25 1.47
C LEU A 321 -7.45 -8.70 0.16
N ILE A 322 -6.34 -7.94 0.23
CA ILE A 322 -5.78 -7.34 -1.00
C ILE A 322 -5.25 -8.42 -1.95
N ALA A 323 -4.58 -9.45 -1.44
CA ALA A 323 -4.12 -10.57 -2.25
C ALA A 323 -5.29 -11.35 -2.86
N GLN A 324 -6.37 -11.58 -2.10
CA GLN A 324 -7.60 -12.21 -2.60
C GLN A 324 -8.28 -11.35 -3.66
N SER A 325 -8.33 -10.04 -3.48
CA SER A 325 -8.92 -9.10 -4.44
C SER A 325 -8.13 -9.09 -5.75
N LEU A 326 -6.80 -9.01 -5.68
CA LEU A 326 -5.91 -9.06 -6.84
C LEU A 326 -6.03 -10.42 -7.58
N ALA A 327 -5.99 -11.53 -6.86
CA ALA A 327 -6.16 -12.85 -7.46
C ALA A 327 -7.53 -12.98 -8.17
N THR A 328 -8.60 -12.49 -7.53
CA THR A 328 -9.95 -12.51 -8.11
C THR A 328 -10.00 -11.68 -9.39
N ALA A 329 -9.38 -10.51 -9.41
CA ALA A 329 -9.29 -9.66 -10.59
C ALA A 329 -8.49 -10.34 -11.73
N ILE A 330 -7.33 -10.95 -11.42
CA ILE A 330 -6.50 -11.70 -12.37
C ILE A 330 -7.28 -12.90 -12.97
N TYR A 331 -8.01 -13.64 -12.15
CA TYR A 331 -8.83 -14.76 -12.65
C TYR A 331 -10.03 -14.32 -13.51
N ALA A 332 -10.53 -13.10 -13.30
CA ALA A 332 -11.61 -12.52 -14.11
C ALA A 332 -11.14 -12.12 -15.53
N ALA A 333 -9.86 -11.84 -15.72
CA ALA A 333 -9.27 -11.41 -16.99
C ALA A 333 -9.51 -12.43 -18.11
N ARG A 334 -9.77 -11.90 -19.33
CA ARG A 334 -10.01 -12.70 -20.55
C ARG A 334 -9.11 -12.32 -21.72
N GLU A 335 -8.71 -11.06 -21.82
CA GLU A 335 -8.01 -10.51 -22.96
C GLU A 335 -6.59 -10.07 -22.57
N SER A 336 -6.45 -9.19 -21.60
CA SER A 336 -5.15 -8.61 -21.25
C SER A 336 -5.04 -8.22 -19.78
N ILE A 337 -3.79 -8.22 -19.28
CA ILE A 337 -3.43 -7.66 -17.97
C ILE A 337 -2.14 -6.87 -18.14
N VAL A 338 -2.14 -5.60 -17.74
CA VAL A 338 -0.91 -4.80 -17.63
C VAL A 338 -0.70 -4.39 -16.17
N ILE A 339 0.48 -4.68 -15.62
CA ILE A 339 0.82 -4.41 -14.22
C ILE A 339 2.05 -3.53 -14.16
N THR A 340 2.00 -2.45 -13.38
CA THR A 340 3.16 -1.66 -12.97
C THR A 340 3.40 -1.81 -11.47
N SER A 341 4.64 -2.02 -11.06
CA SER A 341 5.02 -2.04 -9.64
C SER A 341 6.53 -1.79 -9.50
N PRO A 342 6.97 -0.97 -8.53
CA PRO A 342 8.40 -0.83 -8.24
C PRO A 342 8.99 -2.12 -7.67
N TYR A 343 8.18 -2.90 -6.94
CA TYR A 343 8.60 -4.11 -6.24
C TYR A 343 7.70 -5.27 -6.67
N PHE A 344 8.34 -6.32 -7.19
CA PHE A 344 7.62 -7.50 -7.68
C PHE A 344 8.16 -8.76 -6.99
N VAL A 345 7.69 -9.00 -5.78
CA VAL A 345 7.95 -10.20 -4.98
C VAL A 345 6.60 -10.74 -4.48
N PRO A 346 5.72 -11.15 -5.40
CA PRO A 346 4.34 -11.50 -5.07
C PRO A 346 4.26 -12.76 -4.19
N SER A 347 3.09 -12.96 -3.58
CA SER A 347 2.79 -14.26 -2.96
C SER A 347 2.71 -15.35 -4.02
N HIS A 348 2.92 -16.60 -3.60
CA HIS A 348 2.80 -17.77 -4.50
C HIS A 348 1.43 -17.78 -5.21
N ASN A 349 0.35 -17.45 -4.51
CA ASN A 349 -1.00 -17.42 -5.08
C ASN A 349 -1.16 -16.39 -6.22
N ILE A 350 -0.54 -15.22 -6.09
CA ILE A 350 -0.58 -14.18 -7.14
C ILE A 350 0.29 -14.61 -8.34
N ALA A 351 1.50 -15.10 -8.09
CA ALA A 351 2.37 -15.58 -9.16
C ALA A 351 1.69 -16.73 -9.96
N GLU A 352 1.06 -17.64 -9.25
CA GLU A 352 0.32 -18.75 -9.88
C GLU A 352 -0.94 -18.26 -10.63
N ALA A 353 -1.67 -17.28 -10.09
CA ALA A 353 -2.82 -16.69 -10.79
C ALA A 353 -2.40 -16.04 -12.12
N LEU A 354 -1.25 -15.34 -12.15
CA LEU A 354 -0.70 -14.77 -13.40
C LEU A 354 -0.31 -15.86 -14.39
N ARG A 355 0.39 -16.91 -13.95
CA ARG A 355 0.73 -18.05 -14.82
C ARG A 355 -0.50 -18.72 -15.41
N ILE A 356 -1.51 -19.01 -14.59
CA ILE A 356 -2.76 -19.61 -15.03
C ILE A 356 -3.47 -18.68 -16.03
N ALA A 357 -3.50 -17.37 -15.81
CA ALA A 357 -4.10 -16.43 -16.74
C ALA A 357 -3.35 -16.43 -18.09
N ALA A 358 -2.01 -16.43 -18.08
CA ALA A 358 -1.19 -16.53 -19.29
C ALA A 358 -1.44 -17.84 -20.04
N PHE A 359 -1.48 -18.99 -19.36
CA PHE A 359 -1.79 -20.29 -19.99
C PHE A 359 -3.23 -20.36 -20.54
N ARG A 360 -4.16 -19.56 -20.05
CA ARG A 360 -5.50 -19.39 -20.63
C ARG A 360 -5.53 -18.51 -21.88
N GLY A 361 -4.38 -17.94 -22.29
CA GLY A 361 -4.26 -17.07 -23.44
C GLY A 361 -4.46 -15.58 -23.16
N VAL A 362 -4.48 -15.17 -21.89
CA VAL A 362 -4.49 -13.73 -21.51
C VAL A 362 -3.13 -13.12 -21.79
N ASP A 363 -3.08 -12.02 -22.55
CA ASP A 363 -1.83 -11.27 -22.80
C ASP A 363 -1.43 -10.50 -21.54
N ILE A 364 -0.31 -10.90 -20.91
CA ILE A 364 0.13 -10.31 -19.65
C ILE A 364 1.43 -9.56 -19.85
N THR A 365 1.44 -8.29 -19.45
CA THR A 365 2.60 -7.41 -19.49
C THR A 365 2.91 -6.90 -18.08
N LEU A 366 4.16 -7.10 -17.63
CA LEU A 366 4.71 -6.53 -16.42
C LEU A 366 5.69 -5.42 -16.78
N ILE A 367 5.49 -4.23 -16.23
CA ILE A 367 6.40 -3.09 -16.40
C ILE A 367 7.06 -2.80 -15.05
N LEU A 368 8.35 -3.09 -14.94
CA LEU A 368 9.13 -3.01 -13.71
C LEU A 368 10.31 -2.04 -13.90
N PRO A 369 10.81 -1.36 -12.86
CA PRO A 369 11.96 -0.48 -13.02
C PRO A 369 13.22 -1.29 -13.34
N LYS A 370 14.03 -0.83 -14.30
CA LYS A 370 15.34 -1.43 -14.63
C LYS A 370 16.33 -1.35 -13.48
N ARG A 371 16.30 -0.21 -12.76
CA ARG A 371 17.10 0.02 -11.54
C ARG A 371 16.16 0.12 -10.36
N ASN A 372 16.47 -0.57 -9.27
CA ASN A 372 15.65 -0.57 -8.07
C ASN A 372 16.45 0.00 -6.90
N ASP A 373 15.83 0.80 -6.05
CA ASP A 373 16.42 1.38 -4.84
C ASP A 373 16.62 0.35 -3.71
N SER A 374 16.00 -0.83 -3.83
CA SER A 374 16.19 -1.97 -2.93
C SER A 374 16.97 -3.09 -3.61
N LEU A 375 18.21 -3.32 -3.16
CA LEU A 375 19.04 -4.44 -3.63
C LEU A 375 18.35 -5.79 -3.39
N MET A 376 17.68 -5.94 -2.26
CA MET A 376 17.01 -7.20 -1.90
C MET A 376 15.84 -7.49 -2.85
N VAL A 377 14.99 -6.50 -3.11
CA VAL A 377 13.86 -6.64 -4.05
C VAL A 377 14.36 -6.90 -5.47
N ARG A 378 15.40 -6.18 -5.90
CA ARG A 378 16.02 -6.37 -7.22
C ARG A 378 16.42 -7.83 -7.48
N TRP A 379 16.99 -8.52 -6.50
CA TRP A 379 17.39 -9.91 -6.65
C TRP A 379 16.25 -10.89 -6.41
N ALA A 380 15.40 -10.65 -5.41
CA ALA A 380 14.30 -11.55 -5.08
C ALA A 380 13.24 -11.60 -6.20
N SER A 381 12.92 -10.48 -6.84
CA SER A 381 11.94 -10.43 -7.94
C SER A 381 12.30 -11.32 -9.11
N ARG A 382 13.59 -11.43 -9.41
CA ARG A 382 14.12 -12.23 -10.52
C ARG A 382 13.82 -13.73 -10.39
N THR A 383 13.54 -14.21 -9.18
CA THR A 383 13.17 -15.62 -8.93
C THR A 383 11.87 -16.02 -9.62
N PHE A 384 10.97 -15.05 -9.88
CA PHE A 384 9.68 -15.30 -10.52
C PHE A 384 9.73 -15.23 -12.05
N PHE A 385 10.79 -14.65 -12.62
CA PHE A 385 10.82 -14.34 -14.05
C PHE A 385 10.92 -15.61 -14.92
N ASP A 386 11.63 -16.65 -14.47
CA ASP A 386 11.73 -17.91 -15.20
C ASP A 386 10.33 -18.50 -15.50
N ASP A 387 9.53 -18.70 -14.46
CA ASP A 387 8.20 -19.31 -14.54
C ASP A 387 7.19 -18.42 -15.30
N LEU A 388 7.31 -17.10 -15.17
CA LEU A 388 6.42 -16.13 -15.84
C LEU A 388 6.73 -16.03 -17.33
N LEU A 389 8.02 -15.95 -17.70
CA LEU A 389 8.45 -15.93 -19.10
C LEU A 389 8.09 -17.26 -19.81
N GLU A 390 8.25 -18.39 -19.12
CA GLU A 390 7.83 -19.71 -19.64
C GLU A 390 6.33 -19.79 -19.91
N ALA A 391 5.54 -19.12 -19.05
CA ALA A 391 4.09 -19.03 -19.24
C ALA A 391 3.66 -18.05 -20.36
N GLY A 392 4.60 -17.28 -20.92
CA GLY A 392 4.34 -16.29 -21.98
C GLY A 392 4.07 -14.86 -21.48
N VAL A 393 4.32 -14.59 -20.21
CA VAL A 393 4.23 -13.22 -19.67
C VAL A 393 5.37 -12.36 -20.21
N LYS A 394 5.04 -11.19 -20.73
CA LYS A 394 6.01 -10.19 -21.20
C LYS A 394 6.50 -9.34 -20.03
N ILE A 395 7.80 -9.21 -19.87
CA ILE A 395 8.42 -8.39 -18.81
C ILE A 395 9.19 -7.25 -19.46
N TYR A 396 8.86 -6.03 -19.08
CA TYR A 396 9.49 -4.82 -19.56
C TYR A 396 10.25 -4.11 -18.43
N HIS A 397 11.43 -3.64 -18.72
CA HIS A 397 12.26 -2.86 -17.81
C HIS A 397 12.20 -1.38 -18.18
N PHE A 398 11.52 -0.58 -17.37
CA PHE A 398 11.44 0.87 -17.51
C PHE A 398 12.80 1.53 -17.24
N GLU A 399 13.24 2.41 -18.12
CA GLU A 399 14.61 2.96 -18.12
C GLU A 399 14.69 4.43 -17.71
N ALA A 400 13.60 5.20 -17.80
CA ALA A 400 13.59 6.65 -17.59
C ALA A 400 13.56 7.08 -16.11
N GLY A 401 13.86 6.16 -15.19
CA GLY A 401 13.88 6.42 -13.74
C GLY A 401 13.42 5.23 -12.92
N LEU A 402 13.05 5.48 -11.67
CA LEU A 402 12.40 4.47 -10.83
C LEU A 402 10.89 4.50 -11.06
N LEU A 403 10.36 3.58 -11.87
CA LEU A 403 8.90 3.44 -12.02
C LEU A 403 8.29 3.03 -10.66
N HIS A 404 7.72 4.00 -9.97
CA HIS A 404 7.15 3.81 -8.65
C HIS A 404 5.61 3.70 -8.68
N THR A 405 5.00 3.83 -9.85
CA THR A 405 3.56 3.63 -10.08
C THR A 405 3.11 2.23 -9.70
N LYS A 406 1.95 2.12 -9.06
CA LYS A 406 1.27 0.87 -8.74
C LYS A 406 -0.11 0.90 -9.38
N SER A 407 -0.21 0.24 -10.52
CA SER A 407 -1.47 0.14 -11.26
C SER A 407 -1.61 -1.21 -11.94
N ILE A 408 -2.84 -1.65 -12.10
CA ILE A 408 -3.21 -2.87 -12.84
C ILE A 408 -4.35 -2.49 -13.76
N LEU A 409 -4.24 -2.82 -15.03
CA LEU A 409 -5.29 -2.67 -16.02
C LEU A 409 -5.68 -4.04 -16.55
N ILE A 410 -6.97 -4.37 -16.53
CA ILE A 410 -7.51 -5.66 -16.93
C ILE A 410 -8.53 -5.45 -18.05
N ASP A 411 -8.32 -6.14 -19.19
CA ASP A 411 -9.21 -6.15 -20.36
C ASP A 411 -9.60 -4.75 -20.85
N ASN A 412 -8.77 -3.72 -20.59
CA ASN A 412 -9.05 -2.31 -20.84
C ASN A 412 -10.43 -1.83 -20.33
N LYS A 413 -10.86 -2.36 -19.15
CA LYS A 413 -12.17 -2.09 -18.55
C LYS A 413 -12.10 -1.88 -17.04
N LEU A 414 -11.27 -2.66 -16.35
CA LEU A 414 -11.09 -2.57 -14.90
C LEU A 414 -9.68 -2.06 -14.60
N ALA A 415 -9.60 -0.93 -13.96
CA ALA A 415 -8.34 -0.36 -13.47
C ALA A 415 -8.26 -0.42 -11.95
N LEU A 416 -7.11 -0.85 -11.43
CA LEU A 416 -6.77 -0.75 -10.02
C LEU A 416 -5.57 0.18 -9.89
N VAL A 417 -5.71 1.26 -9.12
CA VAL A 417 -4.63 2.24 -8.88
C VAL A 417 -4.54 2.52 -7.39
N GLY A 418 -3.34 2.60 -6.85
CA GLY A 418 -3.19 2.86 -5.41
C GLY A 418 -1.77 2.81 -4.89
N THR A 419 -1.65 2.36 -3.64
CA THR A 419 -0.38 2.35 -2.91
C THR A 419 0.28 0.97 -2.83
N VAL A 420 -0.43 -0.08 -3.20
CA VAL A 420 -0.05 -1.49 -3.01
C VAL A 420 1.03 -1.91 -4.00
N ASN A 421 2.21 -2.23 -3.51
CA ASN A 421 3.22 -2.92 -4.31
C ASN A 421 2.86 -4.40 -4.47
N MET A 422 3.38 -5.04 -5.50
CA MET A 422 3.27 -6.49 -5.71
C MET A 422 4.30 -7.24 -4.84
N ASP A 423 4.24 -7.04 -3.52
CA ASP A 423 5.12 -7.67 -2.55
C ASP A 423 4.39 -8.13 -1.28
N LEU A 424 5.00 -9.06 -0.54
CA LEU A 424 4.42 -9.63 0.68
C LEU A 424 4.26 -8.59 1.80
N ARG A 425 5.12 -7.58 1.83
CA ARG A 425 5.05 -6.52 2.82
C ARG A 425 3.79 -5.68 2.64
N SER A 426 3.47 -5.27 1.41
CA SER A 426 2.24 -4.55 1.08
C SER A 426 0.99 -5.40 1.34
N PHE A 427 1.07 -6.71 1.13
CA PHE A 427 -0.08 -7.59 1.35
C PHE A 427 -0.39 -7.86 2.82
N LEU A 428 0.64 -7.89 3.70
CA LEU A 428 0.50 -8.39 5.07
C LEU A 428 0.78 -7.35 6.16
N LEU A 429 1.66 -6.37 5.90
CA LEU A 429 2.25 -5.54 6.95
C LEU A 429 1.93 -4.07 6.85
N ASN A 430 1.77 -3.55 5.64
CA ASN A 430 1.50 -2.14 5.45
C ASN A 430 0.00 -1.85 5.51
N PHE A 431 -0.34 -0.66 6.00
CA PHE A 431 -1.66 -0.08 5.76
C PHE A 431 -1.66 0.52 4.36
N GLU A 432 -2.44 -0.05 3.46
CA GLU A 432 -2.49 0.30 2.05
C GLU A 432 -3.90 0.72 1.62
N ILE A 433 -3.98 1.29 0.42
CA ILE A 433 -5.22 1.65 -0.24
C ILE A 433 -5.09 1.45 -1.75
N THR A 434 -6.15 0.93 -2.35
CA THR A 434 -6.31 0.81 -3.81
C THR A 434 -7.73 1.19 -4.16
N ILE A 435 -7.92 1.89 -5.26
CA ILE A 435 -9.24 2.08 -5.87
C ILE A 435 -9.38 1.11 -7.03
N ALA A 436 -10.53 0.45 -7.11
CA ALA A 436 -10.95 -0.36 -8.25
C ALA A 436 -12.02 0.41 -9.02
N VAL A 437 -11.77 0.68 -10.28
CA VAL A 437 -12.62 1.48 -11.17
C VAL A 437 -12.98 0.64 -12.39
N GLU A 438 -14.27 0.35 -12.54
CA GLU A 438 -14.81 -0.31 -13.72
C GLU A 438 -15.44 0.75 -14.62
N ASP A 439 -14.62 1.30 -15.51
CA ASP A 439 -15.01 2.35 -16.44
C ASP A 439 -14.06 2.37 -17.65
N ARG A 440 -14.61 2.49 -18.86
CA ARG A 440 -13.81 2.48 -20.09
C ARG A 440 -12.98 3.74 -20.28
N ASN A 441 -13.52 4.89 -19.95
CA ASN A 441 -12.84 6.16 -20.17
C ASN A 441 -11.64 6.25 -19.24
N PHE A 442 -11.83 5.94 -17.96
CA PHE A 442 -10.75 5.87 -17.00
C PHE A 442 -9.73 4.76 -17.34
N ALA A 443 -10.20 3.60 -17.80
CA ALA A 443 -9.32 2.52 -18.24
C ALA A 443 -8.45 2.93 -19.44
N ASN A 444 -8.98 3.73 -20.38
CA ASN A 444 -8.22 4.29 -21.49
C ASN A 444 -7.14 5.29 -21.03
N GLU A 445 -7.42 6.12 -20.00
CA GLU A 445 -6.39 6.98 -19.41
C GLU A 445 -5.25 6.13 -18.80
N VAL A 446 -5.58 5.05 -18.09
CA VAL A 446 -4.58 4.11 -17.54
C VAL A 446 -3.83 3.38 -18.65
N ALA A 447 -4.50 3.01 -19.75
CA ALA A 447 -3.87 2.39 -20.92
C ALA A 447 -2.84 3.36 -21.55
N THR A 448 -3.22 4.61 -21.76
CA THR A 448 -2.32 5.65 -22.28
C THR A 448 -1.10 5.85 -21.37
N LEU A 449 -1.31 5.86 -20.05
CA LEU A 449 -0.22 5.91 -19.07
C LEU A 449 0.73 4.71 -19.23
N HIS A 450 0.19 3.50 -19.38
CA HIS A 450 1.00 2.29 -19.58
C HIS A 450 1.74 2.29 -20.92
N GLU A 451 1.13 2.78 -21.99
CA GLU A 451 1.79 2.95 -23.29
C GLU A 451 3.00 3.90 -23.21
N ASN A 452 2.85 5.00 -22.47
CA ASN A 452 3.96 5.94 -22.21
C ASN A 452 5.10 5.26 -21.42
N TYR A 453 4.78 4.38 -20.49
CA TYR A 453 5.80 3.61 -19.77
C TYR A 453 6.48 2.57 -20.68
N LEU A 454 5.71 1.86 -21.50
CA LEU A 454 6.26 0.89 -22.47
C LEU A 454 7.17 1.55 -23.50
N ALA A 455 6.83 2.74 -23.99
CA ALA A 455 7.66 3.51 -24.91
C ALA A 455 9.05 3.86 -24.33
N ASN A 456 9.17 3.88 -22.98
CA ASN A 456 10.42 4.14 -22.27
C ASN A 456 10.97 2.84 -21.61
N SER A 457 10.61 1.68 -22.12
CA SER A 457 11.00 0.39 -21.56
C SER A 457 11.65 -0.50 -22.61
N SER A 458 12.50 -1.42 -22.16
CA SER A 458 13.06 -2.52 -22.96
C SER A 458 12.46 -3.85 -22.52
N GLU A 459 12.06 -4.68 -23.47
CA GLU A 459 11.56 -6.02 -23.20
C GLU A 459 12.70 -6.93 -22.74
N LEU A 460 12.45 -7.75 -21.73
CA LEU A 460 13.38 -8.76 -21.26
C LEU A 460 13.41 -9.94 -22.23
N ASN A 461 14.52 -10.10 -22.93
CA ASN A 461 14.70 -11.22 -23.87
C ASN A 461 14.83 -12.55 -23.11
N MET A 462 13.93 -13.50 -23.37
CA MET A 462 13.91 -14.80 -22.72
C MET A 462 15.21 -15.60 -22.95
N GLN A 463 15.81 -15.55 -24.16
CA GLN A 463 17.03 -16.30 -24.45
C GLN A 463 18.23 -15.75 -23.68
N GLU A 464 18.37 -14.42 -23.63
CA GLU A 464 19.42 -13.76 -22.83
C GLU A 464 19.20 -14.04 -21.33
N TRP A 465 17.96 -14.04 -20.88
CA TRP A 465 17.59 -14.33 -19.51
C TRP A 465 17.99 -15.75 -19.09
N LEU A 466 17.67 -16.75 -19.91
CA LEU A 466 18.00 -18.16 -19.63
C LEU A 466 19.52 -18.44 -19.64
N ASN A 467 20.28 -17.67 -20.43
CA ASN A 467 21.74 -17.79 -20.52
C ASN A 467 22.49 -17.05 -19.41
N ARG A 468 21.80 -16.45 -18.42
CA ARG A 468 22.44 -15.75 -17.31
C ARG A 468 23.33 -16.69 -16.48
N PRO A 469 24.44 -16.19 -15.90
CA PRO A 469 25.36 -17.01 -15.11
C PRO A 469 24.66 -17.74 -13.96
N PHE A 470 25.07 -18.99 -13.72
CA PHE A 470 24.48 -19.83 -12.67
C PHE A 470 24.51 -19.20 -11.27
N TYR A 471 25.58 -18.47 -10.94
CA TYR A 471 25.67 -17.78 -9.64
C TYR A 471 24.59 -16.72 -9.43
N HIS A 472 24.03 -16.11 -10.49
CA HIS A 472 22.88 -15.23 -10.38
C HIS A 472 21.68 -15.97 -9.78
N ARG A 473 21.40 -17.20 -10.24
CA ARG A 473 20.29 -18.02 -9.71
C ARG A 473 20.47 -18.32 -8.23
N ILE A 474 21.70 -18.53 -7.77
CA ILE A 474 22.00 -18.73 -6.34
C ILE A 474 21.69 -17.44 -5.57
N ILE A 475 22.17 -16.29 -6.05
CA ILE A 475 21.93 -14.99 -5.41
C ILE A 475 20.44 -14.68 -5.37
N GLU A 476 19.72 -14.88 -6.47
CA GLU A 476 18.26 -14.69 -6.57
C GLU A 476 17.52 -15.51 -5.51
N ARG A 477 17.82 -16.80 -5.38
CA ARG A 477 17.23 -17.70 -4.38
C ARG A 477 17.61 -17.32 -2.96
N LEU A 478 18.85 -16.90 -2.73
CA LEU A 478 19.29 -16.44 -1.41
C LEU A 478 18.50 -15.21 -0.95
N PHE A 479 18.36 -14.19 -1.81
CA PHE A 479 17.58 -13.01 -1.47
C PHE A 479 16.08 -13.31 -1.36
N PHE A 480 15.55 -14.25 -2.12
CA PHE A 480 14.16 -14.68 -2.01
C PHE A 480 13.82 -15.29 -0.65
N LEU A 481 14.79 -15.91 0.07
CA LEU A 481 14.54 -16.39 1.44
C LEU A 481 14.16 -15.27 2.40
N PHE A 482 14.51 -14.03 2.09
CA PHE A 482 14.15 -12.84 2.86
C PHE A 482 12.84 -12.18 2.38
N SER A 483 12.14 -12.78 1.41
CA SER A 483 10.89 -12.23 0.87
C SER A 483 9.82 -11.88 1.92
N PRO A 484 9.70 -12.56 3.08
CA PRO A 484 8.77 -12.14 4.12
C PRO A 484 9.12 -10.81 4.80
N LEU A 485 10.32 -10.28 4.56
CA LEU A 485 10.78 -8.99 5.07
C LEU A 485 10.72 -7.87 4.01
N LEU A 486 10.44 -8.25 2.75
CA LEU A 486 10.41 -7.35 1.58
C LEU A 486 9.03 -6.82 1.29
#